data_dd82ce090e6d1ae9372bce34fee5d921
#
_entry.id   dd82ce090e6d1ae9372bce34fee5d921
#
_cell.length_a   1.000
_cell.length_b   1.000
_cell.length_c   1.000
_cell.angle_alpha   90.00
_cell.angle_beta   90.00
_cell.angle_gamma   90.00
#
_symmetry.space_group_name_H-M   'P 1'
#
loop_
_entity.id
_entity.type
_entity.pdbx_description
1 polymer ?
#
loop_
_entity_poly.entity_id
_entity_poly.type
_entity_poly.pdbx_seq_one_letter_code
_entity_poly.pdbx_strand_id
1 'polypeptide(L)'
;NLAALQPTASVLPPGSPKEQYDYAFSLLRKRDYQGSETALRAFIEKYPNNQLSGNAMYWMGETYYVRKDYTEAARIFLDGYQRFPKGAKAADNLLKLAKSLSEIGEKKSACASYKELLKVFPKASNRMLSAAKNEFRRLKCG
;
A
#
# COMPACT_ATOMS: atom_id res chain seq x y z
N ASN A 1 -13.28 28.31 -10.35
CA ASN A 1 -14.22 27.30 -10.79
C ASN A 1 -14.63 26.39 -9.63
N LEU A 2 -15.93 26.36 -9.34
CA LEU A 2 -16.46 25.58 -8.21
C LEU A 2 -16.20 24.07 -8.36
N ALA A 3 -16.20 23.57 -9.58
CA ALA A 3 -15.93 22.14 -9.84
C ALA A 3 -14.52 21.76 -9.38
N ALA A 4 -13.55 22.69 -9.46
CA ALA A 4 -12.19 22.43 -9.01
C ALA A 4 -12.07 22.45 -7.49
N LEU A 5 -13.06 23.01 -6.77
CA LEU A 5 -13.05 23.09 -5.32
C LEU A 5 -13.67 21.86 -4.65
N GLN A 6 -14.25 20.94 -5.44
CA GLN A 6 -14.92 19.75 -4.91
C GLN A 6 -14.43 18.45 -5.61
N PRO A 7 -13.11 18.26 -5.77
CA PRO A 7 -12.62 17.09 -6.50
C PRO A 7 -12.97 15.77 -5.82
N THR A 8 -12.97 15.73 -4.47
CA THR A 8 -13.26 14.49 -3.75
C THR A 8 -14.73 14.12 -3.81
N ALA A 9 -15.63 15.09 -3.86
CA ALA A 9 -17.07 14.85 -3.92
C ALA A 9 -17.48 14.18 -5.25
N SER A 10 -16.73 14.45 -6.37
CA SER A 10 -17.01 13.91 -7.69
C SER A 10 -16.21 12.62 -7.99
N VAL A 11 -15.24 12.27 -7.14
CA VAL A 11 -14.33 11.14 -7.37
C VAL A 11 -14.95 9.81 -6.97
N LEU A 12 -15.69 9.80 -5.86
CA LEU A 12 -16.33 8.58 -5.37
C LEU A 12 -17.83 8.59 -5.72
N PRO A 13 -18.38 7.45 -6.16
CA PRO A 13 -19.82 7.34 -6.40
C PRO A 13 -20.59 7.43 -5.09
N PRO A 14 -21.89 7.78 -5.14
CA PRO A 14 -22.73 7.65 -3.96
C PRO A 14 -22.78 6.20 -3.51
N GLY A 15 -22.96 5.97 -2.21
CA GLY A 15 -23.10 4.62 -1.69
C GLY A 15 -22.39 4.45 -0.34
N SER A 16 -22.34 3.19 0.09
CA SER A 16 -21.69 2.80 1.34
C SER A 16 -20.16 2.90 1.22
N PRO A 17 -19.43 2.92 2.35
CA PRO A 17 -17.97 2.84 2.30
C PRO A 17 -17.48 1.65 1.46
N LYS A 18 -18.12 0.48 1.61
CA LYS A 18 -17.72 -0.70 0.83
C LYS A 18 -17.92 -0.48 -0.66
N GLU A 19 -19.03 0.10 -1.06
CA GLU A 19 -19.31 0.37 -2.48
C GLU A 19 -18.27 1.35 -3.05
N GLN A 20 -17.93 2.38 -2.29
CA GLN A 20 -16.94 3.36 -2.71
C GLN A 20 -15.53 2.75 -2.78
N TYR A 21 -15.18 1.89 -1.83
CA TYR A 21 -13.92 1.14 -1.86
C TYR A 21 -13.87 0.21 -3.08
N ASP A 22 -14.96 -0.53 -3.32
CA ASP A 22 -15.03 -1.47 -4.46
C ASP A 22 -14.88 -0.73 -5.79
N TYR A 23 -15.44 0.47 -5.90
CA TYR A 23 -15.27 1.31 -7.07
C TYR A 23 -13.78 1.66 -7.27
N ALA A 24 -13.13 2.16 -6.24
CA ALA A 24 -11.71 2.55 -6.31
C ALA A 24 -10.85 1.35 -6.69
N PHE A 25 -11.13 0.19 -6.09
CA PHE A 25 -10.41 -1.04 -6.39
C PHE A 25 -10.66 -1.53 -7.83
N SER A 26 -11.88 -1.33 -8.33
CA SER A 26 -12.21 -1.72 -9.71
C SER A 26 -11.36 -0.95 -10.73
N LEU A 27 -11.04 0.30 -10.44
CA LEU A 27 -10.16 1.09 -11.30
C LEU A 27 -8.75 0.50 -11.34
N LEU A 28 -8.27 -0.01 -10.21
CA LEU A 28 -6.98 -0.69 -10.15
C LEU A 28 -6.99 -1.96 -11.03
N ARG A 29 -8.06 -2.74 -10.95
CA ARG A 29 -8.20 -3.95 -11.77
C ARG A 29 -8.24 -3.64 -13.26
N LYS A 30 -8.78 -2.48 -13.63
CA LYS A 30 -8.81 -2.00 -15.02
C LYS A 30 -7.50 -1.36 -15.44
N ARG A 31 -6.50 -1.32 -14.55
CA ARG A 31 -5.20 -0.69 -14.78
C ARG A 31 -5.29 0.83 -14.95
N ASP A 32 -6.37 1.43 -14.46
CA ASP A 32 -6.47 2.88 -14.35
C ASP A 32 -5.82 3.30 -13.03
N TYR A 33 -4.49 3.31 -13.02
CA TYR A 33 -3.73 3.53 -11.79
C TYR A 33 -3.89 4.94 -11.25
N GLN A 34 -3.93 5.92 -12.14
CA GLN A 34 -4.13 7.32 -11.73
C GLN A 34 -5.53 7.51 -11.14
N GLY A 35 -6.54 6.98 -11.79
CA GLY A 35 -7.92 7.04 -11.30
C GLY A 35 -8.09 6.30 -9.98
N SER A 36 -7.47 5.13 -9.87
CA SER A 36 -7.52 4.34 -8.64
C SER A 36 -6.83 5.06 -7.48
N GLU A 37 -5.65 5.62 -7.72
CA GLU A 37 -4.93 6.38 -6.70
C GLU A 37 -5.80 7.53 -6.18
N THR A 38 -6.41 8.29 -7.08
CA THR A 38 -7.25 9.43 -6.72
C THR A 38 -8.47 8.97 -5.90
N ALA A 39 -9.13 7.89 -6.32
CA ALA A 39 -10.30 7.36 -5.64
C ALA A 39 -9.93 6.76 -4.27
N LEU A 40 -8.83 6.02 -4.19
CA LEU A 40 -8.37 5.44 -2.92
C LEU A 40 -7.98 6.53 -1.93
N ARG A 41 -7.32 7.57 -2.41
CA ARG A 41 -6.96 8.72 -1.57
C ARG A 41 -8.22 9.40 -1.02
N ALA A 42 -9.20 9.62 -1.86
CA ALA A 42 -10.48 10.21 -1.44
C ALA A 42 -11.18 9.32 -0.40
N PHE A 43 -11.13 7.99 -0.59
CA PHE A 43 -11.69 7.03 0.36
C PHE A 43 -11.02 7.14 1.74
N ILE A 44 -9.69 7.17 1.76
CA ILE A 44 -8.92 7.24 3.01
C ILE A 44 -9.18 8.56 3.73
N GLU A 45 -9.27 9.66 3.00
CA GLU A 45 -9.57 10.98 3.58
C GLU A 45 -10.98 11.01 4.18
N LYS A 46 -11.93 10.38 3.51
CA LYS A 46 -13.32 10.34 3.98
C LYS A 46 -13.50 9.36 5.14
N TYR A 47 -12.80 8.23 5.11
CA TYR A 47 -12.93 7.17 6.11
C TYR A 47 -11.56 6.79 6.67
N PRO A 48 -10.95 7.64 7.50
CA PRO A 48 -9.59 7.38 8.00
C PRO A 48 -9.48 6.17 8.92
N ASN A 49 -10.59 5.71 9.51
CA ASN A 49 -10.60 4.62 10.48
C ASN A 49 -11.60 3.50 10.15
N ASN A 50 -11.96 3.36 8.88
CA ASN A 50 -12.85 2.29 8.44
C ASN A 50 -12.06 0.97 8.36
N GLN A 51 -12.77 -0.17 8.45
CA GLN A 51 -12.16 -1.49 8.30
C GLN A 51 -11.38 -1.64 7.00
N LEU A 52 -11.81 -0.94 5.94
CA LEU A 52 -11.20 -1.03 4.62
C LEU A 52 -10.08 -0.01 4.40
N SER A 53 -9.85 0.89 5.37
CA SER A 53 -8.87 1.97 5.19
C SER A 53 -7.44 1.44 5.05
N GLY A 54 -7.10 0.41 5.83
CA GLY A 54 -5.79 -0.24 5.73
C GLY A 54 -5.59 -0.89 4.36
N ASN A 55 -6.61 -1.58 3.87
CA ASN A 55 -6.57 -2.18 2.53
C ASN A 55 -6.43 -1.10 1.47
N ALA A 56 -7.17 0.00 1.62
CA ALA A 56 -7.13 1.11 0.66
C ALA A 56 -5.73 1.73 0.59
N MET A 57 -5.06 1.88 1.72
CA MET A 57 -3.69 2.40 1.75
C MET A 57 -2.72 1.45 1.05
N TYR A 58 -2.85 0.16 1.28
CA TYR A 58 -2.02 -0.82 0.59
C TYR A 58 -2.18 -0.72 -0.93
N TRP A 59 -3.42 -0.70 -1.41
CA TRP A 59 -3.68 -0.61 -2.84
C TRP A 59 -3.23 0.72 -3.43
N MET A 60 -3.33 1.79 -2.66
CA MET A 60 -2.80 3.09 -3.10
C MET A 60 -1.28 3.00 -3.29
N GLY A 61 -0.57 2.36 -2.34
CA GLY A 61 0.86 2.10 -2.50
C GLY A 61 1.16 1.30 -3.76
N GLU A 62 0.32 0.30 -4.05
CA GLU A 62 0.46 -0.50 -5.27
C GLU A 62 0.33 0.31 -6.55
N THR A 63 -0.55 1.31 -6.58
CA THR A 63 -0.68 2.16 -7.78
C THR A 63 0.62 2.88 -8.09
N TYR A 64 1.34 3.32 -7.08
CA TYR A 64 2.67 3.93 -7.26
C TYR A 64 3.72 2.90 -7.62
N TYR A 65 3.67 1.74 -6.96
CA TYR A 65 4.65 0.67 -7.18
C TYR A 65 4.63 0.19 -8.64
N VAL A 66 3.43 -0.08 -9.19
CA VAL A 66 3.32 -0.57 -10.57
C VAL A 66 3.74 0.49 -11.59
N ARG A 67 3.65 1.77 -11.25
CA ARG A 67 4.13 2.87 -12.09
C ARG A 67 5.63 3.14 -11.87
N LYS A 68 6.29 2.34 -11.05
CA LYS A 68 7.71 2.44 -10.71
C LYS A 68 8.08 3.72 -9.95
N ASP A 69 7.09 4.34 -9.32
CA ASP A 69 7.34 5.46 -8.40
C ASP A 69 7.60 4.88 -7.02
N TYR A 70 8.78 4.30 -6.85
CA TYR A 70 9.12 3.53 -5.66
C TYR A 70 9.30 4.41 -4.42
N THR A 71 9.73 5.64 -4.60
CA THR A 71 9.87 6.56 -3.46
C THR A 71 8.52 6.84 -2.83
N GLU A 72 7.52 7.17 -3.64
CA GLU A 72 6.18 7.45 -3.15
C GLU A 72 5.51 6.16 -2.64
N ALA A 73 5.74 5.05 -3.35
CA ALA A 73 5.23 3.74 -2.92
C ALA A 73 5.73 3.41 -1.50
N ALA A 74 7.04 3.57 -1.27
CA ALA A 74 7.64 3.31 0.05
C ALA A 74 6.99 4.17 1.13
N ARG A 75 6.76 5.45 0.84
CA ARG A 75 6.13 6.37 1.79
C ARG A 75 4.71 5.90 2.16
N ILE A 76 3.93 5.49 1.17
CA ILE A 76 2.55 5.05 1.39
C ILE A 76 2.52 3.70 2.12
N PHE A 77 3.37 2.75 1.73
CA PHE A 77 3.42 1.45 2.40
C PHE A 77 3.85 1.59 3.87
N LEU A 78 4.81 2.47 4.14
CA LEU A 78 5.24 2.74 5.52
C LEU A 78 4.10 3.36 6.33
N ASP A 79 3.42 4.37 5.78
CA ASP A 79 2.30 5.01 6.44
C ASP A 79 1.18 3.99 6.72
N GLY A 80 0.88 3.13 5.75
CA GLY A 80 -0.11 2.07 5.91
C GLY A 80 0.25 1.09 7.04
N TYR A 81 1.52 0.71 7.11
CA TYR A 81 1.98 -0.18 8.18
C TYR A 81 1.88 0.49 9.55
N GLN A 82 2.30 1.76 9.64
CA GLN A 82 2.29 2.48 10.91
C GLN A 82 0.88 2.75 11.42
N ARG A 83 -0.05 3.06 10.51
CA ARG A 83 -1.43 3.35 10.89
C ARG A 83 -2.27 2.09 11.16
N PHE A 84 -1.97 0.99 10.47
CA PHE A 84 -2.72 -0.25 10.56
C PHE A 84 -1.81 -1.45 10.78
N PRO A 85 -1.02 -1.46 11.89
CA PRO A 85 -0.01 -2.50 12.11
C PRO A 85 -0.59 -3.89 12.36
N LYS A 86 -1.88 -3.97 12.68
CA LYS A 86 -2.59 -5.23 12.91
C LYS A 86 -3.66 -5.49 11.84
N GLY A 87 -3.67 -4.70 10.79
CA GLY A 87 -4.63 -4.86 9.71
C GLY A 87 -4.29 -6.05 8.83
N ALA A 88 -5.26 -6.42 7.98
CA ALA A 88 -5.11 -7.57 7.08
C ALA A 88 -3.95 -7.40 6.09
N LYS A 89 -3.57 -6.16 5.78
CA LYS A 89 -2.49 -5.85 4.84
C LYS A 89 -1.18 -5.45 5.51
N ALA A 90 -1.05 -5.62 6.83
CA ALA A 90 0.15 -5.17 7.55
C ALA A 90 1.42 -5.86 7.04
N ALA A 91 1.41 -7.19 6.90
CA ALA A 91 2.55 -7.93 6.38
C ALA A 91 2.82 -7.56 4.92
N ASP A 92 1.77 -7.41 4.11
CA ASP A 92 1.88 -6.98 2.72
C ASP A 92 2.55 -5.61 2.60
N ASN A 93 2.18 -4.67 3.47
CA ASN A 93 2.79 -3.34 3.52
C ASN A 93 4.29 -3.44 3.79
N LEU A 94 4.70 -4.29 4.74
CA LEU A 94 6.12 -4.45 5.05
C LEU A 94 6.90 -5.04 3.88
N LEU A 95 6.33 -6.06 3.22
CA LEU A 95 6.99 -6.68 2.08
C LEU A 95 7.18 -5.69 0.94
N LYS A 96 6.14 -4.94 0.62
CA LYS A 96 6.19 -3.97 -0.49
C LYS A 96 7.03 -2.75 -0.12
N LEU A 97 7.03 -2.34 1.14
CA LEU A 97 7.93 -1.30 1.64
C LEU A 97 9.38 -1.71 1.40
N ALA A 98 9.73 -2.92 1.83
CA ALA A 98 11.09 -3.42 1.66
C ALA A 98 11.50 -3.47 0.19
N LYS A 99 10.61 -3.98 -0.68
CA LYS A 99 10.87 -4.02 -2.11
C LYS A 99 11.06 -2.62 -2.71
N SER A 100 10.21 -1.68 -2.31
CA SER A 100 10.30 -0.29 -2.78
C SER A 100 11.61 0.36 -2.35
N LEU A 101 12.00 0.15 -1.09
CA LEU A 101 13.26 0.67 -0.56
C LEU A 101 14.47 0.08 -1.28
N SER A 102 14.41 -1.22 -1.60
CA SER A 102 15.47 -1.88 -2.36
C SER A 102 15.61 -1.26 -3.74
N GLU A 103 14.49 -0.97 -4.41
CA GLU A 103 14.49 -0.38 -5.76
C GLU A 103 15.11 1.02 -5.79
N ILE A 104 14.99 1.80 -4.73
CA ILE A 104 15.57 3.13 -4.65
C ILE A 104 16.97 3.13 -4.02
N GLY A 105 17.54 1.96 -3.78
CA GLY A 105 18.91 1.84 -3.27
C GLY A 105 19.05 2.01 -1.76
N GLU A 106 17.95 2.05 -1.02
CA GLU A 106 17.95 2.15 0.45
C GLU A 106 18.09 0.76 1.06
N LYS A 107 19.25 0.14 0.85
CA LYS A 107 19.51 -1.24 1.23
C LYS A 107 19.32 -1.49 2.73
N LYS A 108 19.83 -0.61 3.56
CA LYS A 108 19.77 -0.77 5.02
C LYS A 108 18.31 -0.81 5.51
N SER A 109 17.52 0.13 5.03
CA SER A 109 16.10 0.21 5.38
C SER A 109 15.31 -0.96 4.79
N ALA A 110 15.66 -1.42 3.59
CA ALA A 110 15.04 -2.60 2.99
C ALA A 110 15.31 -3.82 3.86
N CYS A 111 16.57 -4.03 4.27
CA CYS A 111 16.94 -5.14 5.15
C CYS A 111 16.17 -5.10 6.48
N ALA A 112 16.04 -3.91 7.07
CA ALA A 112 15.29 -3.75 8.32
C ALA A 112 13.83 -4.14 8.14
N SER A 113 13.23 -3.77 7.01
CA SER A 113 11.81 -4.07 6.73
C SER A 113 11.59 -5.56 6.50
N TYR A 114 12.47 -6.25 5.78
CA TYR A 114 12.40 -7.71 5.62
C TYR A 114 12.55 -8.41 6.96
N LYS A 115 13.50 -7.95 7.79
CA LYS A 115 13.74 -8.52 9.11
C LYS A 115 12.50 -8.36 10.00
N GLU A 116 11.89 -7.18 9.97
CA GLU A 116 10.68 -6.92 10.73
C GLU A 116 9.54 -7.85 10.30
N LEU A 117 9.36 -8.05 9.00
CA LEU A 117 8.33 -8.96 8.49
C LEU A 117 8.52 -10.37 9.02
N LEU A 118 9.75 -10.88 8.95
CA LEU A 118 10.06 -12.25 9.41
C LEU A 118 9.88 -12.40 10.91
N LYS A 119 10.14 -11.33 11.68
CA LYS A 119 10.05 -11.35 13.13
C LYS A 119 8.60 -11.21 13.62
N VAL A 120 7.85 -10.27 13.05
CA VAL A 120 6.52 -9.90 13.54
C VAL A 120 5.42 -10.75 12.93
N PHE A 121 5.63 -11.24 11.71
CA PHE A 121 4.61 -11.98 10.96
C PHE A 121 5.07 -13.40 10.59
N PRO A 122 5.44 -14.23 11.59
CA PRO A 122 5.91 -15.60 11.29
C PRO A 122 4.84 -16.48 10.67
N LYS A 123 3.57 -16.06 10.77
CA LYS A 123 2.43 -16.80 10.20
C LYS A 123 1.96 -16.23 8.85
N ALA A 124 2.70 -15.30 8.28
CA ALA A 124 2.41 -14.82 6.93
C ALA A 124 2.50 -15.99 5.93
N SER A 125 1.96 -15.80 4.73
CA SER A 125 1.96 -16.87 3.73
C SER A 125 3.39 -17.33 3.41
N ASN A 126 3.53 -18.60 3.04
CA ASN A 126 4.83 -19.15 2.65
C ASN A 126 5.46 -18.36 1.51
N ARG A 127 4.63 -17.88 0.57
CA ARG A 127 5.11 -17.05 -0.54
C ARG A 127 5.75 -15.77 -0.03
N MET A 128 5.12 -15.09 0.92
CA MET A 128 5.65 -13.84 1.49
C MET A 128 6.93 -14.09 2.29
N LEU A 129 6.92 -15.12 3.13
CA LEU A 129 8.08 -15.45 3.96
C LEU A 129 9.26 -15.86 3.10
N SER A 130 9.04 -16.65 2.05
CA SER A 130 10.09 -17.05 1.11
C SER A 130 10.64 -15.84 0.36
N ALA A 131 9.77 -14.95 -0.10
CA ALA A 131 10.19 -13.73 -0.79
C ALA A 131 11.09 -12.88 0.12
N ALA A 132 10.67 -12.70 1.37
CA ALA A 132 11.44 -11.91 2.34
C ALA A 132 12.81 -12.55 2.62
N LYS A 133 12.84 -13.86 2.85
CA LYS A 133 14.10 -14.58 3.12
C LYS A 133 15.05 -14.54 1.93
N ASN A 134 14.52 -14.73 0.72
CA ASN A 134 15.33 -14.71 -0.49
C ASN A 134 15.92 -13.34 -0.74
N GLU A 135 15.14 -12.27 -0.55
CA GLU A 135 15.61 -10.91 -0.74
C GLU A 135 16.60 -10.50 0.35
N PHE A 136 16.34 -10.89 1.61
CA PHE A 136 17.25 -10.66 2.74
C PHE A 136 18.62 -11.24 2.43
N ARG A 137 18.65 -12.45 1.87
CA ARG A 137 19.88 -13.13 1.49
C ARG A 137 20.54 -12.48 0.26
N ARG A 138 19.74 -12.16 -0.76
CA ARG A 138 20.25 -11.54 -1.99
C ARG A 138 20.92 -10.20 -1.71
N LEU A 139 20.32 -9.41 -0.82
CA LEU A 139 20.84 -8.10 -0.43
C LEU A 139 22.00 -8.21 0.56
N LYS A 140 22.32 -9.43 0.99
CA LYS A 140 23.36 -9.67 1.99
C LYS A 140 23.10 -8.89 3.29
N CYS A 141 21.84 -8.89 3.71
CA CYS A 141 21.43 -8.33 4.99
C CYS A 141 22.04 -9.17 6.11
N GLY A 142 22.53 -8.55 7.08
CA GLY A 142 23.16 -9.36 8.03
C GLY A 142 23.35 -8.95 9.31
#